data_7f572558e775a55ee4e9dd31ec541596
#
_entry.id   7f572558e775a55ee4e9dd31ec541596
#
_cell.length_a   1.000
_cell.length_b   1.000
_cell.length_c   1.000
_cell.angle_alpha   90.00
_cell.angle_beta   90.00
_cell.angle_gamma   90.00
#
_symmetry.space_group_name_H-M   'P 1'
#
loop_
_entity.id
_entity.type
_entity.pdbx_description
1 polymer ?
#
loop_
_entity_poly.entity_id
_entity_poly.type
_entity_poly.pdbx_seq_one_letter_code
_entity_poly.pdbx_strand_id
1 'polypeptide(L)'
;MNYSFEYIDIILLAMIAGFIFLRLRGILGKRTGFEGKSPQQFQEILKEVHQENNLKQKENFDQKAQTEFLKGAKIAYETIITDFSDNDNKLIASKPLLSKDIYEEFNRALKDRSNRGHYAEITFIGIKSADIKEHKKIDKALQVTVDFVSEIITCIRDKEKKIVSGSPDKIKIIYDTWTFSRDIGSNNPNWLLVNTLN
;
A
#
# COMPACT_ATOMS: atom_id res chain seq x y z
N MET A 1 -20.55 57.31 -3.73
CA MET A 1 -20.03 56.54 -2.58
C MET A 1 -21.00 55.42 -2.33
N ASN A 2 -20.60 54.19 -2.70
CA ASN A 2 -21.50 53.04 -2.69
C ASN A 2 -21.33 52.23 -1.38
N TYR A 3 -22.14 52.58 -0.40
CA TYR A 3 -22.21 51.85 0.89
C TYR A 3 -22.99 50.51 0.80
N SER A 4 -23.43 50.12 -0.38
CA SER A 4 -24.29 48.96 -0.55
C SER A 4 -23.52 47.62 -0.66
N PHE A 5 -22.22 47.63 -0.87
CA PHE A 5 -21.43 46.41 -1.05
C PHE A 5 -20.88 45.81 0.27
N GLU A 6 -20.65 46.65 1.29
CA GLU A 6 -20.10 46.16 2.57
C GLU A 6 -21.10 45.31 3.39
N TYR A 7 -22.40 45.51 3.19
CA TYR A 7 -23.43 44.75 3.91
C TYR A 7 -23.76 43.42 3.26
N ILE A 8 -23.46 43.23 1.96
CA ILE A 8 -23.75 41.97 1.25
C ILE A 8 -22.90 40.83 1.78
N ASP A 9 -21.64 41.08 2.09
CA ASP A 9 -20.72 40.06 2.64
C ASP A 9 -21.16 39.63 4.04
N ILE A 10 -21.61 40.57 4.86
CA ILE A 10 -22.11 40.29 6.21
C ILE A 10 -23.41 39.48 6.15
N ILE A 11 -24.32 39.77 5.23
CA ILE A 11 -25.57 39.03 5.05
C ILE A 11 -25.28 37.63 4.54
N LEU A 12 -24.34 37.48 3.61
CA LEU A 12 -23.96 36.20 3.05
C LEU A 12 -23.28 35.30 4.14
N LEU A 13 -22.45 35.92 4.96
CA LEU A 13 -21.79 35.22 6.09
C LEU A 13 -22.80 34.81 7.16
N ALA A 14 -23.80 35.66 7.46
CA ALA A 14 -24.89 35.35 8.37
C ALA A 14 -25.79 34.20 7.83
N MET A 15 -26.06 34.17 6.53
CA MET A 15 -26.81 33.05 5.90
C MET A 15 -26.06 31.73 6.00
N ILE A 16 -24.75 31.73 5.72
CA ILE A 16 -23.91 30.53 5.83
C ILE A 16 -23.85 30.03 7.29
N ALA A 17 -23.64 30.92 8.25
CA ALA A 17 -23.63 30.61 9.66
C ALA A 17 -24.99 30.05 10.13
N GLY A 18 -26.09 30.65 9.68
CA GLY A 18 -27.46 30.21 9.96
C GLY A 18 -27.72 28.79 9.39
N PHE A 19 -27.27 28.54 8.16
CA PHE A 19 -27.42 27.22 7.53
C PHE A 19 -26.63 26.13 8.26
N ILE A 20 -25.40 26.42 8.70
CA ILE A 20 -24.57 25.52 9.50
C ILE A 20 -25.23 25.23 10.85
N PHE A 21 -25.78 26.27 11.51
CA PHE A 21 -26.47 26.12 12.79
C PHE A 21 -27.74 25.27 12.68
N LEU A 22 -28.55 25.48 11.62
CA LEU A 22 -29.74 24.68 11.37
C LEU A 22 -29.40 23.21 11.07
N ARG A 23 -28.31 22.94 10.35
CA ARG A 23 -27.83 21.59 10.06
C ARG A 23 -27.32 20.88 11.33
N LEU A 24 -26.62 21.60 12.21
CA LEU A 24 -26.17 21.06 13.51
C LEU A 24 -27.33 20.78 14.47
N ARG A 25 -28.36 21.63 14.49
CA ARG A 25 -29.55 21.43 15.33
C ARG A 25 -30.33 20.16 14.95
N GLY A 26 -30.33 19.78 13.66
CA GLY A 26 -30.97 18.54 13.17
C GLY A 26 -30.25 17.27 13.62
N ILE A 27 -28.96 17.34 13.94
CA ILE A 27 -28.13 16.21 14.37
C ILE A 27 -28.12 16.07 15.92
N LEU A 28 -28.17 17.18 16.64
CA LEU A 28 -28.18 17.17 18.12
C LEU A 28 -29.58 16.97 18.77
N GLY A 29 -30.65 16.98 17.98
CA GLY A 29 -32.03 16.98 18.49
C GLY A 29 -32.73 15.62 18.59
N LYS A 30 -32.09 14.52 18.24
CA LYS A 30 -32.68 13.18 18.39
C LYS A 30 -32.17 12.49 19.66
N ARG A 31 -32.74 12.83 20.81
CA ARG A 31 -32.73 11.97 21.96
C ARG A 31 -33.61 10.75 21.65
N THR A 32 -32.99 9.68 21.13
CA THR A 32 -33.62 8.35 21.16
C THR A 32 -33.47 7.85 22.61
N GLY A 33 -34.57 7.89 23.33
CA GLY A 33 -34.68 7.23 24.64
C GLY A 33 -34.50 5.73 24.46
N PHE A 34 -33.38 5.21 24.94
CA PHE A 34 -33.14 3.80 25.09
C PHE A 34 -33.19 3.52 26.61
N GLU A 35 -34.33 3.02 27.08
CA GLU A 35 -34.46 2.51 28.41
C GLU A 35 -33.80 1.13 28.51
N GLY A 36 -32.83 1.01 29.39
CA GLY A 36 -32.56 -0.19 30.16
C GLY A 36 -31.66 -1.26 29.58
N LYS A 37 -30.37 -0.97 29.36
CA LYS A 37 -29.30 -1.96 29.55
C LYS A 37 -28.12 -1.30 30.25
N SER A 38 -27.49 -2.03 31.21
CA SER A 38 -26.40 -1.47 32.00
C SER A 38 -25.23 -1.05 31.13
N PRO A 39 -24.45 0.00 31.48
CA PRO A 39 -23.31 0.48 30.70
C PRO A 39 -22.26 -0.59 30.41
N GLN A 40 -22.17 -1.62 31.20
CA GLN A 40 -21.23 -2.74 31.03
C GLN A 40 -21.63 -3.67 29.88
N GLN A 41 -22.93 -4.02 29.77
CA GLN A 41 -23.42 -4.86 28.65
C GLN A 41 -23.32 -4.15 27.31
N PHE A 42 -23.49 -2.81 27.30
CA PHE A 42 -23.35 -2.03 26.06
C PHE A 42 -21.88 -1.96 25.58
N GLN A 43 -20.92 -1.91 26.49
CA GLN A 43 -19.49 -1.96 26.15
C GLN A 43 -19.05 -3.34 25.64
N GLU A 44 -19.62 -4.43 26.16
CA GLU A 44 -19.36 -5.78 25.67
C GLU A 44 -19.94 -5.98 24.26
N ILE A 45 -21.17 -5.58 24.03
CA ILE A 45 -21.80 -5.63 22.70
C ILE A 45 -21.04 -4.78 21.69
N LEU A 46 -20.59 -3.57 22.07
CA LEU A 46 -19.76 -2.72 21.19
C LEU A 46 -18.41 -3.35 20.88
N LYS A 47 -17.78 -4.04 21.85
CA LYS A 47 -16.53 -4.76 21.62
C LYS A 47 -16.73 -5.97 20.70
N GLU A 48 -17.81 -6.73 20.88
CA GLU A 48 -18.15 -7.87 20.01
C GLU A 48 -18.48 -7.41 18.58
N VAL A 49 -19.31 -6.36 18.42
CA VAL A 49 -19.67 -5.79 17.11
C VAL A 49 -18.44 -5.17 16.42
N HIS A 50 -17.54 -4.52 17.16
CA HIS A 50 -16.29 -4.02 16.59
C HIS A 50 -15.31 -5.14 16.23
N GLN A 51 -15.25 -6.22 17.03
CA GLN A 51 -14.45 -7.39 16.69
C GLN A 51 -15.03 -8.17 15.50
N GLU A 52 -16.35 -8.39 15.46
CA GLU A 52 -17.00 -9.05 14.31
C GLU A 52 -16.91 -8.23 13.02
N ASN A 53 -17.08 -6.91 13.08
CA ASN A 53 -16.91 -6.03 11.93
C ASN A 53 -15.45 -5.96 11.46
N ASN A 54 -14.48 -5.96 12.38
CA ASN A 54 -13.07 -6.02 12.05
C ASN A 54 -12.67 -7.39 11.46
N LEU A 55 -13.25 -8.49 11.94
CA LEU A 55 -13.02 -9.83 11.39
C LEU A 55 -13.67 -9.98 10.02
N LYS A 56 -14.91 -9.51 9.83
CA LYS A 56 -15.60 -9.52 8.53
C LYS A 56 -14.94 -8.59 7.50
N GLN A 57 -14.41 -7.43 7.93
CA GLN A 57 -13.62 -6.56 7.05
C GLN A 57 -12.26 -7.17 6.69
N LYS A 58 -11.65 -7.95 7.60
CA LYS A 58 -10.41 -8.69 7.30
C LYS A 58 -10.62 -9.86 6.32
N GLU A 59 -11.83 -10.39 6.21
CA GLU A 59 -12.15 -11.49 5.29
C GLU A 59 -12.61 -11.04 3.90
N ASN A 60 -13.19 -9.84 3.78
CA ASN A 60 -13.65 -9.30 2.51
C ASN A 60 -12.56 -8.43 1.87
N PHE A 61 -11.99 -8.93 0.78
CA PHE A 61 -11.11 -8.16 -0.10
C PHE A 61 -11.95 -7.34 -1.07
N ASP A 62 -12.73 -6.38 -0.49
CA ASP A 62 -13.59 -5.47 -1.22
C ASP A 62 -12.80 -4.39 -1.99
N GLN A 63 -13.48 -3.56 -2.75
CA GLN A 63 -12.85 -2.53 -3.58
C GLN A 63 -12.01 -1.53 -2.77
N LYS A 64 -12.40 -1.24 -1.53
CA LYS A 64 -11.63 -0.38 -0.63
C LYS A 64 -10.33 -1.06 -0.19
N ALA A 65 -10.42 -2.33 0.24
CA ALA A 65 -9.27 -3.14 0.62
C ALA A 65 -8.30 -3.34 -0.56
N GLN A 66 -8.82 -3.55 -1.78
CA GLN A 66 -8.01 -3.63 -3.00
C GLN A 66 -7.26 -2.33 -3.28
N THR A 67 -7.91 -1.18 -3.12
CA THR A 67 -7.28 0.13 -3.32
C THR A 67 -6.17 0.39 -2.30
N GLU A 68 -6.40 0.07 -1.04
CA GLU A 68 -5.40 0.20 0.03
C GLU A 68 -4.23 -0.77 -0.16
N PHE A 69 -4.54 -2.01 -0.55
CA PHE A 69 -3.53 -3.00 -0.89
C PHE A 69 -2.63 -2.53 -2.05
N LEU A 70 -3.22 -2.05 -3.16
CA LEU A 70 -2.44 -1.57 -4.31
C LEU A 70 -1.51 -0.41 -3.97
N LYS A 71 -1.92 0.49 -3.08
CA LYS A 71 -1.02 1.56 -2.59
C LYS A 71 0.19 0.96 -1.87
N GLY A 72 -0.03 0.00 -0.98
CA GLY A 72 1.05 -0.70 -0.28
C GLY A 72 1.92 -1.53 -1.21
N ALA A 73 1.32 -2.24 -2.17
CA ALA A 73 2.03 -3.06 -3.15
C ALA A 73 2.96 -2.24 -4.06
N LYS A 74 2.54 -1.03 -4.47
CA LYS A 74 3.38 -0.10 -5.23
C LYS A 74 4.61 0.34 -4.44
N ILE A 75 4.43 0.70 -3.16
CA ILE A 75 5.54 1.09 -2.28
C ILE A 75 6.48 -0.10 -2.07
N ALA A 76 5.93 -1.30 -1.83
CA ALA A 76 6.73 -2.51 -1.67
C ALA A 76 7.53 -2.84 -2.94
N TYR A 77 6.91 -2.72 -4.11
CA TYR A 77 7.56 -2.95 -5.41
C TYR A 77 8.77 -2.02 -5.59
N GLU A 78 8.59 -0.71 -5.44
CA GLU A 78 9.65 0.28 -5.54
C GLU A 78 10.77 0.02 -4.53
N THR A 79 10.39 -0.24 -3.26
CA THR A 79 11.35 -0.53 -2.19
C THR A 79 12.20 -1.76 -2.52
N ILE A 80 11.57 -2.85 -2.99
CA ILE A 80 12.27 -4.10 -3.29
C ILE A 80 13.19 -3.95 -4.49
N ILE A 81 12.73 -3.31 -5.58
CA ILE A 81 13.55 -3.08 -6.78
C ILE A 81 14.77 -2.20 -6.44
N THR A 82 14.57 -1.13 -5.65
CA THR A 82 15.65 -0.22 -5.26
C THR A 82 16.65 -0.91 -4.34
N ASP A 83 16.19 -1.62 -3.32
CA ASP A 83 17.03 -2.32 -2.34
C ASP A 83 17.83 -3.47 -2.99
N PHE A 84 17.21 -4.17 -3.98
CA PHE A 84 17.91 -5.21 -4.76
C PHE A 84 19.00 -4.65 -5.67
N SER A 85 18.92 -3.37 -6.04
CA SER A 85 19.92 -2.68 -6.83
C SER A 85 21.10 -2.18 -6.01
N ASP A 86 20.93 -2.03 -4.70
CA ASP A 86 21.98 -1.54 -3.82
C ASP A 86 23.17 -2.50 -3.80
N ASN A 87 24.37 -1.92 -3.91
CA ASN A 87 25.62 -2.69 -4.04
C ASN A 87 26.21 -3.10 -2.68
N ASP A 88 25.55 -2.77 -1.58
CA ASP A 88 25.92 -3.26 -0.24
C ASP A 88 25.51 -4.74 -0.05
N ASN A 89 24.74 -5.29 -0.98
CA ASN A 89 24.21 -6.67 -0.99
C ASN A 89 23.40 -7.03 0.27
N LYS A 90 22.73 -6.04 0.87
CA LYS A 90 21.90 -6.22 2.04
C LYS A 90 20.48 -5.80 1.71
N LEU A 91 19.54 -6.74 1.79
CA LEU A 91 18.12 -6.47 1.62
C LEU A 91 17.52 -5.92 2.93
N ILE A 92 17.98 -4.75 3.38
CA ILE A 92 17.62 -4.20 4.69
C ILE A 92 16.18 -3.68 4.70
N ALA A 93 15.84 -2.87 3.70
CA ALA A 93 14.53 -2.25 3.59
C ALA A 93 13.47 -3.23 3.12
N SER A 94 13.83 -4.15 2.21
CA SER A 94 12.90 -5.13 1.64
C SER A 94 12.69 -6.38 2.49
N LYS A 95 13.62 -6.74 3.37
CA LYS A 95 13.51 -7.95 4.22
C LYS A 95 12.15 -8.13 4.91
N PRO A 96 11.53 -7.10 5.54
CA PRO A 96 10.22 -7.25 6.18
C PRO A 96 9.07 -7.42 5.20
N LEU A 97 9.31 -7.22 3.90
CA LEU A 97 8.33 -7.33 2.81
C LEU A 97 8.42 -8.66 2.05
N LEU A 98 9.43 -9.48 2.34
CA LEU A 98 9.72 -10.73 1.63
C LEU A 98 9.36 -11.93 2.49
N SER A 99 8.83 -12.97 1.86
CA SER A 99 8.78 -14.30 2.48
C SER A 99 10.20 -14.83 2.64
N LYS A 100 10.36 -15.83 3.52
CA LYS A 100 11.67 -16.46 3.76
C LYS A 100 12.29 -17.00 2.46
N ASP A 101 11.49 -17.66 1.64
CA ASP A 101 11.95 -18.31 0.41
C ASP A 101 12.42 -17.27 -0.62
N ILE A 102 11.65 -16.21 -0.83
CA ILE A 102 12.02 -15.11 -1.73
C ILE A 102 13.24 -14.35 -1.20
N TYR A 103 13.33 -14.13 0.12
CA TYR A 103 14.52 -13.51 0.72
C TYR A 103 15.78 -14.33 0.48
N GLU A 104 15.72 -15.66 0.63
CA GLU A 104 16.85 -16.56 0.37
C GLU A 104 17.24 -16.58 -1.10
N GLU A 105 16.26 -16.56 -2.00
CA GLU A 105 16.48 -16.50 -3.45
C GLU A 105 17.18 -15.19 -3.85
N PHE A 106 16.69 -14.06 -3.39
CA PHE A 106 17.29 -12.74 -3.67
C PHE A 106 18.70 -12.62 -3.09
N ASN A 107 18.94 -13.13 -1.87
CA ASN A 107 20.27 -13.17 -1.29
C ASN A 107 21.25 -14.02 -2.12
N ARG A 108 20.81 -15.16 -2.67
CA ARG A 108 21.64 -15.96 -3.57
C ARG A 108 22.00 -15.18 -4.83
N ALA A 109 21.02 -14.53 -5.46
CA ALA A 109 21.26 -13.71 -6.64
C ALA A 109 22.23 -12.54 -6.39
N LEU A 110 22.10 -11.87 -5.22
CA LEU A 110 23.03 -10.82 -4.80
C LEU A 110 24.46 -11.34 -4.57
N LYS A 111 24.60 -12.48 -3.92
CA LYS A 111 25.92 -13.14 -3.72
C LYS A 111 26.55 -13.53 -5.06
N ASP A 112 25.77 -14.10 -5.98
CA ASP A 112 26.26 -14.48 -7.29
C ASP A 112 26.70 -13.25 -8.11
N ARG A 113 25.95 -12.16 -8.03
CA ARG A 113 26.32 -10.87 -8.63
C ARG A 113 27.65 -10.37 -8.07
N SER A 114 27.78 -10.36 -6.75
CA SER A 114 28.98 -9.94 -6.05
C SER A 114 30.20 -10.81 -6.36
N ASN A 115 30.02 -12.15 -6.38
CA ASN A 115 31.08 -13.10 -6.70
C ASN A 115 31.64 -12.92 -8.13
N ARG A 116 30.79 -12.51 -9.08
CA ARG A 116 31.21 -12.15 -10.44
C ARG A 116 31.88 -10.78 -10.48
N GLY A 117 31.86 -10.02 -9.40
CA GLY A 117 32.37 -8.66 -9.34
C GLY A 117 31.53 -7.67 -10.14
N HIS A 118 30.24 -7.95 -10.27
CA HIS A 118 29.30 -7.10 -10.98
C HIS A 118 28.60 -6.15 -10.00
N TYR A 119 28.42 -4.90 -10.46
CA TYR A 119 27.71 -3.83 -9.76
C TYR A 119 26.47 -3.45 -10.57
N ALA A 120 25.32 -3.44 -9.94
CA ALA A 120 24.08 -2.99 -10.56
C ALA A 120 23.89 -1.49 -10.29
N GLU A 121 23.54 -0.76 -11.33
CA GLU A 121 23.07 0.64 -11.25
C GLU A 121 21.64 0.62 -11.77
N ILE A 122 20.66 0.79 -10.87
CA ILE A 122 19.25 0.85 -11.24
C ILE A 122 18.72 2.20 -10.77
N THR A 123 18.13 2.95 -11.70
CA THR A 123 17.34 4.13 -11.39
C THR A 123 15.88 3.78 -11.63
N PHE A 124 15.11 3.72 -10.58
CA PHE A 124 13.67 3.55 -10.65
C PHE A 124 13.03 4.88 -11.04
N ILE A 125 12.31 4.91 -12.17
CA ILE A 125 11.64 6.12 -12.67
C ILE A 125 10.23 6.18 -12.14
N GLY A 126 9.48 5.06 -12.21
CA GLY A 126 8.13 5.00 -11.68
C GLY A 126 7.33 3.81 -12.19
N ILE A 127 6.15 3.65 -11.60
CA ILE A 127 5.16 2.64 -12.00
C ILE A 127 4.17 3.28 -12.97
N LYS A 128 4.06 2.72 -14.18
CA LYS A 128 3.05 3.13 -15.18
C LYS A 128 1.67 2.57 -14.86
N SER A 129 1.62 1.27 -14.53
CA SER A 129 0.39 0.63 -14.06
C SER A 129 0.68 -0.42 -13.01
N ALA A 130 -0.30 -0.69 -12.17
CA ALA A 130 -0.30 -1.80 -11.22
C ALA A 130 -1.75 -2.25 -11.06
N ASP A 131 -2.04 -3.44 -11.56
CA ASP A 131 -3.38 -3.96 -11.68
C ASP A 131 -3.48 -5.32 -10.99
N ILE A 132 -4.54 -5.52 -10.19
CA ILE A 132 -4.79 -6.82 -9.57
C ILE A 132 -5.23 -7.79 -10.67
N LYS A 133 -4.40 -8.81 -10.93
CA LYS A 133 -4.71 -9.86 -11.87
C LYS A 133 -5.69 -10.86 -11.30
N GLU A 134 -5.43 -11.30 -10.07
CA GLU A 134 -6.28 -12.24 -9.35
C GLU A 134 -6.09 -12.13 -7.84
N HIS A 135 -7.06 -12.59 -7.09
CA HIS A 135 -6.91 -12.84 -5.66
C HIS A 135 -7.61 -14.14 -5.28
N LYS A 136 -7.03 -14.84 -4.33
CA LYS A 136 -7.57 -16.12 -3.84
C LYS A 136 -7.25 -16.33 -2.37
N LYS A 137 -8.16 -17.01 -1.69
CA LYS A 137 -7.95 -17.47 -0.31
C LYS A 137 -7.44 -18.92 -0.39
N ILE A 138 -6.27 -19.16 0.18
CA ILE A 138 -5.67 -20.49 0.31
C ILE A 138 -5.48 -20.73 1.81
N ASP A 139 -6.22 -21.67 2.36
CA ASP A 139 -6.27 -21.97 3.80
C ASP A 139 -6.57 -20.70 4.62
N LYS A 140 -5.60 -20.24 5.41
CA LYS A 140 -5.68 -19.03 6.22
C LYS A 140 -4.99 -17.83 5.60
N ALA A 141 -4.51 -17.95 4.36
CA ALA A 141 -3.82 -16.87 3.68
C ALA A 141 -4.68 -16.29 2.55
N LEU A 142 -4.67 -14.98 2.43
CA LEU A 142 -5.15 -14.26 1.25
C LEU A 142 -3.95 -13.96 0.37
N GLN A 143 -3.99 -14.47 -0.87
CA GLN A 143 -2.99 -14.20 -1.89
C GLN A 143 -3.57 -13.27 -2.94
N VAL A 144 -2.77 -12.28 -3.35
CA VAL A 144 -3.12 -11.30 -4.38
C VAL A 144 -1.98 -11.21 -5.37
N THR A 145 -2.28 -11.46 -6.63
CA THR A 145 -1.34 -11.33 -7.74
C THR A 145 -1.56 -10.01 -8.45
N VAL A 146 -0.47 -9.27 -8.67
CA VAL A 146 -0.47 -7.95 -9.28
C VAL A 146 0.44 -7.96 -10.50
N ASP A 147 -0.06 -7.45 -11.61
CA ASP A 147 0.74 -7.14 -12.80
C ASP A 147 1.23 -5.69 -12.69
N PHE A 148 2.55 -5.49 -12.70
CA PHE A 148 3.21 -4.20 -12.69
C PHE A 148 3.79 -3.88 -14.06
N VAL A 149 3.65 -2.63 -14.47
CA VAL A 149 4.40 -2.05 -15.56
C VAL A 149 5.20 -0.88 -15.01
N SER A 150 6.52 -0.97 -15.05
CA SER A 150 7.41 0.05 -14.50
C SER A 150 8.43 0.52 -15.52
N GLU A 151 9.00 1.71 -15.28
CA GLU A 151 10.09 2.28 -16.03
C GLU A 151 11.33 2.35 -15.16
N ILE A 152 12.41 1.79 -15.64
CA ILE A 152 13.71 1.82 -14.99
C ILE A 152 14.81 2.14 -15.99
N ILE A 153 15.93 2.68 -15.49
CA ILE A 153 17.21 2.65 -16.18
C ILE A 153 18.06 1.61 -15.45
N THR A 154 18.64 0.66 -16.18
CA THR A 154 19.45 -0.37 -15.56
C THR A 154 20.74 -0.59 -16.34
N CYS A 155 21.85 -0.67 -15.60
CA CYS A 155 23.18 -0.92 -16.12
C CYS A 155 23.94 -1.83 -15.14
N ILE A 156 24.58 -2.87 -15.64
CA ILE A 156 25.48 -3.73 -14.85
C ILE A 156 26.90 -3.44 -15.31
N ARG A 157 27.79 -3.15 -14.37
CA ARG A 157 29.21 -2.94 -14.60
C ARG A 157 30.07 -4.01 -13.93
N ASP A 158 31.23 -4.25 -14.50
CA ASP A 158 32.28 -5.06 -13.86
C ASP A 158 33.16 -4.22 -12.90
N LYS A 159 34.17 -4.86 -12.32
CA LYS A 159 35.15 -4.23 -11.41
C LYS A 159 35.94 -3.08 -12.05
N GLU A 160 36.06 -3.09 -13.38
CA GLU A 160 36.75 -2.06 -14.17
C GLU A 160 35.80 -0.95 -14.63
N LYS A 161 34.54 -0.95 -14.10
CA LYS A 161 33.44 -0.02 -14.46
C LYS A 161 32.96 -0.12 -15.90
N LYS A 162 33.36 -1.17 -16.64
CA LYS A 162 32.91 -1.41 -18.00
C LYS A 162 31.48 -1.95 -17.95
N ILE A 163 30.63 -1.51 -18.90
CA ILE A 163 29.25 -1.99 -19.01
C ILE A 163 29.27 -3.44 -19.52
N VAL A 164 28.70 -4.34 -18.70
CA VAL A 164 28.50 -5.75 -19.02
C VAL A 164 27.11 -5.97 -19.60
N SER A 165 26.11 -5.23 -19.12
CA SER A 165 24.72 -5.36 -19.57
C SER A 165 23.94 -4.09 -19.28
N GLY A 166 22.88 -3.85 -20.07
CA GLY A 166 22.02 -2.69 -19.93
C GLY A 166 22.58 -1.42 -20.55
N SER A 167 22.01 -0.27 -20.19
CA SER A 167 22.45 1.06 -20.67
C SER A 167 22.10 2.11 -19.61
N PRO A 168 23.07 3.00 -19.25
CA PRO A 168 22.80 4.06 -18.26
C PRO A 168 21.88 5.18 -18.78
N ASP A 169 21.66 5.24 -20.10
CA ASP A 169 20.95 6.35 -20.73
C ASP A 169 19.58 5.94 -21.33
N LYS A 170 19.22 4.66 -21.20
CA LYS A 170 18.00 4.15 -21.84
C LYS A 170 16.98 3.69 -20.80
N ILE A 171 15.79 4.27 -20.90
CA ILE A 171 14.63 3.80 -20.15
C ILE A 171 14.21 2.45 -20.71
N LYS A 172 13.99 1.50 -19.79
CA LYS A 172 13.46 0.17 -20.07
C LYS A 172 12.11 0.03 -19.39
N ILE A 173 11.13 -0.49 -20.14
CA ILE A 173 9.84 -0.88 -19.58
C ILE A 173 9.96 -2.32 -19.09
N ILE A 174 9.58 -2.55 -17.85
CA ILE A 174 9.57 -3.85 -17.18
C ILE A 174 8.14 -4.28 -16.93
N TYR A 175 7.86 -5.55 -17.19
CA TYR A 175 6.59 -6.20 -16.93
C TYR A 175 6.84 -7.28 -15.89
N ASP A 176 6.29 -7.12 -14.70
CA ASP A 176 6.46 -8.05 -13.58
C ASP A 176 5.10 -8.51 -13.07
N THR A 177 4.96 -9.79 -12.79
CA THR A 177 3.80 -10.35 -12.10
C THR A 177 4.22 -10.83 -10.72
N TRP A 178 3.76 -10.15 -9.66
CA TRP A 178 4.14 -10.46 -8.29
C TRP A 178 2.94 -10.93 -7.46
N THR A 179 3.16 -11.96 -6.64
CA THR A 179 2.13 -12.46 -5.73
C THR A 179 2.50 -12.13 -4.30
N PHE A 180 1.58 -11.42 -3.63
CA PHE A 180 1.68 -11.09 -2.21
C PHE A 180 0.75 -11.99 -1.42
N SER A 181 1.14 -12.33 -0.19
CA SER A 181 0.35 -13.14 0.73
C SER A 181 0.25 -12.48 2.11
N ARG A 182 -0.92 -12.57 2.72
CA ARG A 182 -1.18 -12.15 4.10
C ARG A 182 -1.95 -13.23 4.83
N ASP A 183 -1.55 -13.56 6.06
CA ASP A 183 -2.32 -14.43 6.96
C ASP A 183 -3.54 -13.67 7.49
N ILE A 184 -4.74 -14.18 7.20
CA ILE A 184 -6.02 -13.59 7.62
C ILE A 184 -6.22 -13.76 9.13
N GLY A 185 -5.72 -14.84 9.71
CA GLY A 185 -5.82 -15.13 11.14
C GLY A 185 -4.82 -14.39 12.01
N SER A 186 -3.80 -13.77 11.40
CA SER A 186 -2.76 -13.03 12.11
C SER A 186 -3.18 -11.60 12.43
N ASN A 187 -2.76 -11.11 13.60
CA ASN A 187 -2.85 -9.69 13.92
C ASN A 187 -1.85 -8.82 13.16
N ASN A 188 -0.90 -9.44 12.44
CA ASN A 188 0.05 -8.74 11.59
C ASN A 188 -0.63 -8.35 10.27
N PRO A 189 -0.81 -7.06 9.96
CA PRO A 189 -1.44 -6.60 8.73
C PRO A 189 -0.52 -6.67 7.50
N ASN A 190 0.73 -7.06 7.68
CA ASN A 190 1.74 -6.98 6.64
C ASN A 190 1.52 -8.02 5.54
N TRP A 191 1.71 -7.58 4.31
CA TRP A 191 1.77 -8.43 3.15
C TRP A 191 3.23 -8.79 2.85
N LEU A 192 3.46 -10.05 2.51
CA LEU A 192 4.78 -10.56 2.12
C LEU A 192 4.76 -10.96 0.65
N LEU A 193 5.79 -10.59 -0.08
CA LEU A 193 6.04 -11.11 -1.41
C LEU A 193 6.39 -12.60 -1.32
N VAL A 194 5.62 -13.44 -2.01
CA VAL A 194 5.76 -14.91 -1.98
C VAL A 194 6.11 -15.52 -3.33
N ASN A 195 5.93 -14.76 -4.43
CA ASN A 195 6.29 -15.22 -5.77
C ASN A 195 6.53 -14.05 -6.71
N THR A 196 7.48 -14.20 -7.64
CA THR A 196 7.77 -13.27 -8.73
C THR A 196 7.83 -14.02 -10.05
N LEU A 197 7.19 -13.47 -11.08
CA LEU A 197 7.28 -13.92 -12.47
C LEU A 197 7.62 -12.72 -13.34
N ASN A 198 8.58 -12.88 -14.25
CA ASN A 198 9.05 -11.88 -15.21
C ASN A 198 8.60 -12.27 -16.61
#